data_8dc741ff0445ee5bc05eca6d707839a6
#
_entry.id   8dc741ff0445ee5bc05eca6d707839a6
#
_cell.length_a   1.000
_cell.length_b   1.000
_cell.length_c   1.000
_cell.angle_alpha   90.00
_cell.angle_beta   90.00
_cell.angle_gamma   90.00
#
_symmetry.space_group_name_H-M   'P 1'
#
loop_
_entity.id
_entity.type
_entity.pdbx_description
1 polymer ?
#
loop_
_entity_poly.entity_id
_entity_poly.type
_entity_poly.pdbx_seq_one_letter_code
_entity_poly.pdbx_strand_id
1 'polypeptide(L)'
;MIFKKPVLSDGITESTFECKRDGLTIRGTMYRPKGDHLPIAIVCHGFMAWQDSVKHYAAFLAEMGYAAFTFDFCGGSVMNGKSDGKTTEMSVLTETKDLEAVIEYVRNLSYTDPEKILLMGCSQGGFVSALVAAKNNFPIEKLVLFYPALCIPDDARAGKMMMVRFDPQNVPDTFRCGLMKLGRCYVMDVIQMDAFAEIKNYAGRVCIVHGTKDKIVDVSYANRAAEAYKSTMPIGMQESKRVQLHFIDGGGHMFSKKHDVIAMKLLKEFAAKHE
;
A
#
# COMPACT_ATOMS: atom_id res chain seq x y z
N MET A 1 14.42 -4.11 13.29
CA MET A 1 14.75 -2.71 12.89
C MET A 1 13.91 -1.80 13.77
N ILE A 2 14.50 -0.86 14.50
CA ILE A 2 13.74 0.09 15.34
C ILE A 2 13.40 1.28 14.42
N PHE A 3 12.14 1.41 14.06
CA PHE A 3 11.67 2.58 13.31
C PHE A 3 11.61 3.77 14.27
N LYS A 4 12.31 4.84 13.93
CA LYS A 4 12.28 6.06 14.75
C LYS A 4 10.91 6.72 14.68
N LYS A 5 10.45 7.24 15.83
CA LYS A 5 9.25 8.09 15.84
C LYS A 5 9.51 9.30 14.93
N PRO A 6 8.57 9.66 14.02
CA PRO A 6 8.73 10.87 13.22
C PRO A 6 8.75 12.11 14.12
N VAL A 7 9.56 13.09 13.75
CA VAL A 7 9.54 14.41 14.36
C VAL A 7 8.46 15.19 13.62
N LEU A 8 7.47 15.66 14.36
CA LEU A 8 6.33 16.41 13.81
C LEU A 8 6.55 17.91 14.02
N SER A 9 6.16 18.71 13.03
CA SER A 9 6.13 20.15 13.15
C SER A 9 5.03 20.60 14.12
N ASP A 10 5.18 21.81 14.68
CA ASP A 10 4.17 22.44 15.54
C ASP A 10 2.83 22.53 14.79
N GLY A 11 1.79 21.97 15.40
CA GLY A 11 0.42 22.00 14.86
C GLY A 11 -0.04 20.71 14.19
N ILE A 12 0.81 19.67 14.12
CA ILE A 12 0.38 18.32 13.76
C ILE A 12 0.18 17.50 15.03
N THR A 13 -1.00 16.88 15.18
CA THR A 13 -1.32 15.99 16.29
C THR A 13 -1.20 14.53 15.83
N GLU A 14 -0.61 13.69 16.70
CA GLU A 14 -0.59 12.24 16.54
C GLU A 14 -1.61 11.61 17.49
N SER A 15 -2.52 10.77 16.99
CA SER A 15 -3.47 10.03 17.80
C SER A 15 -3.75 8.66 17.18
N THR A 16 -4.35 7.76 17.96
CA THR A 16 -4.76 6.44 17.49
C THR A 16 -6.21 6.46 17.04
N PHE A 17 -6.58 5.55 16.14
CA PHE A 17 -7.97 5.29 15.76
C PHE A 17 -8.23 3.79 15.68
N GLU A 18 -9.51 3.44 15.74
CA GLU A 18 -10.00 2.07 15.54
C GLU A 18 -11.21 2.09 14.61
N CYS A 19 -11.28 1.11 13.72
CA CYS A 19 -12.49 0.83 12.94
C CYS A 19 -12.74 -0.68 12.88
N LYS A 20 -13.87 -1.09 12.32
CA LYS A 20 -14.30 -2.49 12.30
C LYS A 20 -14.45 -3.01 10.88
N ARG A 21 -14.04 -4.26 10.68
CA ARG A 21 -14.31 -5.05 9.49
C ARG A 21 -14.66 -6.49 9.86
N ASP A 22 -15.86 -6.93 9.56
CA ASP A 22 -16.35 -8.31 9.82
C ASP A 22 -16.07 -8.79 11.28
N GLY A 23 -16.31 -7.91 12.26
CA GLY A 23 -16.09 -8.20 13.68
C GLY A 23 -14.64 -8.03 14.16
N LEU A 24 -13.66 -7.91 13.27
CA LEU A 24 -12.27 -7.62 13.61
C LEU A 24 -12.08 -6.12 13.83
N THR A 25 -11.18 -5.77 14.77
CA THR A 25 -10.78 -4.39 15.02
C THR A 25 -9.49 -4.08 14.25
N ILE A 26 -9.55 -3.10 13.40
CA ILE A 26 -8.39 -2.50 12.73
C ILE A 26 -7.92 -1.32 13.59
N ARG A 27 -6.62 -1.27 13.89
CA ARG A 27 -6.02 -0.21 14.71
C ARG A 27 -4.94 0.52 13.93
N GLY A 28 -4.98 1.84 14.04
CA GLY A 28 -4.06 2.69 13.30
C GLY A 28 -3.64 3.94 14.05
N THR A 29 -2.78 4.70 13.39
CA THR A 29 -2.30 6.01 13.84
C THR A 29 -2.70 7.07 12.81
N MET A 30 -3.16 8.20 13.31
CA MET A 30 -3.53 9.38 12.54
C MET A 30 -2.57 10.51 12.85
N TYR A 31 -2.18 11.24 11.82
CA TYR A 31 -1.44 12.51 11.86
C TYR A 31 -2.34 13.60 11.28
N ARG A 32 -2.82 14.48 12.13
CA ARG A 32 -3.77 15.53 11.75
C ARG A 32 -3.13 16.91 11.87
N PRO A 33 -2.94 17.65 10.76
CA PRO A 33 -2.62 19.08 10.81
C PRO A 33 -3.85 19.89 11.28
N LYS A 34 -3.64 21.16 11.61
CA LYS A 34 -4.74 22.09 11.90
C LYS A 34 -5.57 22.35 10.65
N GLY A 35 -6.87 22.52 10.82
CA GLY A 35 -7.82 22.84 9.74
C GLY A 35 -8.95 21.84 9.62
N ASP A 36 -9.85 22.15 8.70
CA ASP A 36 -11.01 21.36 8.32
C ASP A 36 -11.00 21.14 6.80
N HIS A 37 -11.80 20.19 6.32
CA HIS A 37 -11.81 19.75 4.90
C HIS A 37 -10.42 19.34 4.39
N LEU A 38 -9.67 18.66 5.26
CA LEU A 38 -8.32 18.20 4.93
C LEU A 38 -8.37 17.05 3.92
N PRO A 39 -7.57 17.09 2.85
CA PRO A 39 -7.44 15.94 1.96
C PRO A 39 -6.91 14.74 2.76
N ILE A 40 -7.38 13.55 2.40
CA ILE A 40 -7.05 12.29 3.08
C ILE A 40 -5.81 11.69 2.46
N ALA A 41 -4.88 11.19 3.29
CA ALA A 41 -3.81 10.30 2.85
C ALA A 41 -3.84 9.01 3.68
N ILE A 42 -3.81 7.85 3.02
CA ILE A 42 -3.75 6.55 3.68
C ILE A 42 -2.50 5.82 3.23
N VAL A 43 -1.71 5.30 4.18
CA VAL A 43 -0.43 4.66 3.91
C VAL A 43 -0.43 3.22 4.42
N CYS A 44 -0.26 2.26 3.49
CA CYS A 44 -0.35 0.83 3.71
C CYS A 44 1.04 0.18 3.80
N HIS A 45 1.30 -0.60 4.85
CA HIS A 45 2.53 -1.35 5.03
C HIS A 45 2.59 -2.62 4.17
N GLY A 46 3.77 -3.21 4.03
CA GLY A 46 3.99 -4.45 3.29
C GLY A 46 3.85 -5.72 4.14
N PHE A 47 4.09 -6.87 3.49
CA PHE A 47 4.06 -8.20 4.10
C PHE A 47 4.96 -8.30 5.33
N MET A 48 4.47 -8.91 6.41
CA MET A 48 5.16 -9.10 7.70
C MET A 48 5.54 -7.81 8.43
N ALA A 49 5.21 -6.65 7.87
CA ALA A 49 5.47 -5.34 8.46
C ALA A 49 4.30 -4.90 9.37
N TRP A 50 4.33 -3.68 9.84
CA TRP A 50 3.28 -3.04 10.62
C TRP A 50 3.31 -1.53 10.38
N GLN A 51 2.31 -0.80 10.83
CA GLN A 51 2.13 0.63 10.58
C GLN A 51 3.38 1.48 10.86
N ASP A 52 4.20 1.14 11.87
CA ASP A 52 5.41 1.90 12.19
C ASP A 52 6.46 1.86 11.07
N SER A 53 6.40 0.86 10.19
CA SER A 53 7.32 0.75 9.06
C SER A 53 7.10 1.84 8.00
N VAL A 54 5.90 2.40 7.96
CA VAL A 54 5.47 3.40 6.96
C VAL A 54 4.99 4.71 7.58
N LYS A 55 4.94 4.82 8.91
CA LYS A 55 4.45 6.02 9.60
C LYS A 55 5.19 7.31 9.24
N HIS A 56 6.45 7.24 8.86
CA HIS A 56 7.22 8.40 8.43
C HIS A 56 6.68 9.01 7.13
N TYR A 57 6.12 8.18 6.22
CA TYR A 57 5.42 8.69 5.03
C TYR A 57 4.09 9.35 5.40
N ALA A 58 3.34 8.77 6.34
CA ALA A 58 2.09 9.36 6.82
C ALA A 58 2.35 10.71 7.52
N ALA A 59 3.34 10.78 8.42
CA ALA A 59 3.76 12.02 9.05
C ALA A 59 4.19 13.08 8.03
N PHE A 60 4.96 12.67 7.01
CA PHE A 60 5.39 13.57 5.94
C PHE A 60 4.20 14.11 5.11
N LEU A 61 3.21 13.30 4.80
CA LEU A 61 2.01 13.73 4.11
C LEU A 61 1.18 14.69 4.99
N ALA A 62 1.20 14.50 6.32
CA ALA A 62 0.58 15.45 7.24
C ALA A 62 1.29 16.81 7.23
N GLU A 63 2.64 16.86 7.11
CA GLU A 63 3.40 18.12 6.89
C GLU A 63 3.02 18.81 5.57
N MET A 64 2.45 18.09 4.63
CA MET A 64 1.94 18.61 3.36
C MET A 64 0.46 19.01 3.42
N GLY A 65 -0.18 18.94 4.59
CA GLY A 65 -1.56 19.35 4.80
C GLY A 65 -2.61 18.26 4.67
N TYR A 66 -2.22 16.97 4.53
CA TYR A 66 -3.16 15.86 4.52
C TYR A 66 -3.54 15.44 5.94
N ALA A 67 -4.79 15.06 6.19
CA ALA A 67 -5.14 14.18 7.29
C ALA A 67 -4.61 12.79 6.92
N ALA A 68 -3.49 12.37 7.54
CA ALA A 68 -2.76 11.18 7.12
C ALA A 68 -2.94 10.03 8.11
N PHE A 69 -3.18 8.83 7.58
CA PHE A 69 -3.52 7.62 8.32
C PHE A 69 -2.59 6.48 7.93
N THR A 70 -2.20 5.69 8.92
CA THR A 70 -1.58 4.38 8.71
C THR A 70 -2.14 3.40 9.72
N PHE A 71 -2.19 2.12 9.40
CA PHE A 71 -2.85 1.11 10.22
C PHE A 71 -2.18 -0.25 10.04
N ASP A 72 -2.48 -1.19 10.93
CA ASP A 72 -2.06 -2.57 10.80
C ASP A 72 -3.15 -3.39 10.11
N PHE A 73 -2.81 -4.10 9.03
CA PHE A 73 -3.71 -5.07 8.42
C PHE A 73 -4.03 -6.22 9.39
N CYS A 74 -5.27 -6.70 9.38
CA CYS A 74 -5.71 -7.81 10.23
C CYS A 74 -4.95 -9.10 9.92
N GLY A 75 -4.21 -9.60 10.90
CA GLY A 75 -3.32 -10.76 10.71
C GLY A 75 -2.09 -10.50 9.83
N GLY A 76 -1.86 -9.27 9.37
CA GLY A 76 -0.78 -8.91 8.45
C GLY A 76 0.61 -8.82 9.06
N SER A 77 0.75 -8.91 10.39
CA SER A 77 2.02 -8.77 11.11
C SER A 77 2.29 -9.94 12.04
N VAL A 78 3.58 -10.28 12.22
CA VAL A 78 3.99 -11.35 13.16
C VAL A 78 4.43 -10.83 14.52
N MET A 79 4.70 -9.55 14.68
CA MET A 79 5.28 -9.02 15.94
C MET A 79 4.54 -7.77 16.35
N ASN A 80 4.58 -6.68 15.99
CA ASN A 80 4.09 -5.45 16.58
C ASN A 80 2.75 -4.94 16.03
N GLY A 81 2.05 -5.73 15.23
CA GLY A 81 0.72 -5.41 14.74
C GLY A 81 -0.29 -5.35 15.89
N LYS A 82 -1.16 -4.36 15.88
CA LYS A 82 -2.16 -4.12 16.93
C LYS A 82 -3.57 -4.49 16.50
N SER A 83 -3.82 -4.65 15.21
CA SER A 83 -5.11 -5.09 14.68
C SER A 83 -5.37 -6.56 14.99
N ASP A 84 -6.65 -6.91 15.08
CA ASP A 84 -7.09 -8.28 15.33
C ASP A 84 -6.74 -9.20 14.14
N GLY A 85 -7.10 -10.48 14.25
CA GLY A 85 -6.94 -11.46 13.19
C GLY A 85 -5.73 -12.36 13.32
N LYS A 86 -5.76 -13.48 12.59
CA LYS A 86 -4.69 -14.47 12.58
C LYS A 86 -3.96 -14.42 11.24
N THR A 87 -2.66 -14.64 11.28
CA THR A 87 -1.83 -14.68 10.06
C THR A 87 -2.25 -15.81 9.11
N THR A 88 -2.90 -16.85 9.62
CA THR A 88 -3.44 -17.97 8.84
C THR A 88 -4.78 -17.68 8.15
N GLU A 89 -5.39 -16.54 8.44
CA GLU A 89 -6.67 -16.08 7.87
C GLU A 89 -6.46 -14.84 6.99
N MET A 90 -5.23 -14.31 6.95
CA MET A 90 -4.85 -13.15 6.14
C MET A 90 -4.50 -13.56 4.70
N SER A 91 -4.91 -12.73 3.77
CA SER A 91 -4.52 -12.77 2.36
C SER A 91 -4.55 -11.37 1.75
N VAL A 92 -4.05 -11.22 0.54
CA VAL A 92 -4.17 -9.94 -0.21
C VAL A 92 -5.62 -9.50 -0.30
N LEU A 93 -6.57 -10.42 -0.51
CA LEU A 93 -8.00 -10.07 -0.61
C LEU A 93 -8.62 -9.69 0.74
N THR A 94 -8.19 -10.28 1.85
CA THR A 94 -8.66 -9.83 3.17
C THR A 94 -8.09 -8.46 3.52
N GLU A 95 -6.85 -8.16 3.12
CA GLU A 95 -6.25 -6.84 3.30
C GLU A 95 -6.93 -5.75 2.45
N THR A 96 -7.48 -6.10 1.24
CA THR A 96 -8.30 -5.12 0.51
C THR A 96 -9.55 -4.73 1.30
N LYS A 97 -10.20 -5.67 1.98
CA LYS A 97 -11.38 -5.38 2.83
C LYS A 97 -11.01 -4.52 4.04
N ASP A 98 -9.83 -4.77 4.66
CA ASP A 98 -9.34 -3.92 5.75
C ASP A 98 -9.15 -2.48 5.27
N LEU A 99 -8.50 -2.30 4.12
CA LEU A 99 -8.26 -0.97 3.54
C LEU A 99 -9.58 -0.26 3.17
N GLU A 100 -10.55 -0.97 2.59
CA GLU A 100 -11.88 -0.42 2.29
C GLU A 100 -12.59 0.06 3.57
N ALA A 101 -12.53 -0.72 4.66
CA ALA A 101 -13.10 -0.32 5.95
C ALA A 101 -12.40 0.91 6.54
N VAL A 102 -11.08 1.02 6.40
CA VAL A 102 -10.33 2.21 6.82
C VAL A 102 -10.72 3.42 5.98
N ILE A 103 -10.80 3.30 4.64
CA ILE A 103 -11.22 4.39 3.75
C ILE A 103 -12.60 4.88 4.17
N GLU A 104 -13.56 3.97 4.36
CA GLU A 104 -14.90 4.34 4.77
C GLU A 104 -14.93 5.06 6.12
N TYR A 105 -14.14 4.58 7.09
CA TYR A 105 -14.03 5.22 8.40
C TYR A 105 -13.48 6.66 8.28
N VAL A 106 -12.36 6.85 7.58
CA VAL A 106 -11.68 8.15 7.54
C VAL A 106 -12.43 9.19 6.70
N ARG A 107 -13.20 8.77 5.70
CA ARG A 107 -14.09 9.64 4.91
C ARG A 107 -15.23 10.24 5.72
N ASN A 108 -15.65 9.56 6.78
CA ASN A 108 -16.74 10.00 7.65
C ASN A 108 -16.28 10.89 8.82
N LEU A 109 -15.00 11.23 8.92
CA LEU A 109 -14.49 12.14 9.93
C LEU A 109 -14.85 13.60 9.57
N SER A 110 -15.35 14.37 10.54
CA SER A 110 -15.89 15.71 10.30
C SER A 110 -14.91 16.75 9.73
N TYR A 111 -13.61 16.48 9.83
CA TYR A 111 -12.53 17.39 9.40
C TYR A 111 -11.84 16.96 8.10
N THR A 112 -12.25 15.84 7.49
CA THR A 112 -11.67 15.36 6.23
C THR A 112 -12.51 15.77 5.03
N ASP A 113 -11.85 15.88 3.87
CA ASP A 113 -12.51 16.01 2.57
C ASP A 113 -12.68 14.59 1.97
N PRO A 114 -13.91 14.02 1.98
CA PRO A 114 -14.15 12.66 1.55
C PRO A 114 -13.91 12.43 0.05
N GLU A 115 -13.80 13.50 -0.74
CA GLU A 115 -13.63 13.42 -2.19
C GLU A 115 -12.16 13.55 -2.63
N LYS A 116 -11.22 13.78 -1.70
CA LYS A 116 -9.79 13.95 -2.00
C LYS A 116 -8.94 12.94 -1.28
N ILE A 117 -8.70 11.79 -1.90
CA ILE A 117 -7.93 10.69 -1.33
C ILE A 117 -6.63 10.48 -2.10
N LEU A 118 -5.50 10.54 -1.37
CA LEU A 118 -4.23 9.97 -1.79
C LEU A 118 -4.05 8.62 -1.10
N LEU A 119 -3.96 7.56 -1.88
CA LEU A 119 -3.68 6.22 -1.38
C LEU A 119 -2.23 5.85 -1.69
N MET A 120 -1.50 5.43 -0.67
CA MET A 120 -0.11 5.01 -0.80
C MET A 120 0.08 3.62 -0.24
N GLY A 121 0.86 2.78 -0.93
CA GLY A 121 1.22 1.47 -0.42
C GLY A 121 2.63 1.05 -0.77
N CYS A 122 3.25 0.28 0.14
CA CYS A 122 4.58 -0.28 0.00
C CYS A 122 4.50 -1.80 -0.17
N SER A 123 5.22 -2.37 -1.14
CA SER A 123 5.30 -3.83 -1.34
C SER A 123 3.91 -4.47 -1.47
N GLN A 124 3.52 -5.44 -0.62
CA GLN A 124 2.17 -6.02 -0.60
C GLN A 124 1.09 -4.96 -0.39
N GLY A 125 1.31 -4.00 0.53
CA GLY A 125 0.38 -2.88 0.71
C GLY A 125 0.21 -2.03 -0.55
N GLY A 126 1.25 -1.95 -1.41
CA GLY A 126 1.15 -1.35 -2.74
C GLY A 126 0.24 -2.14 -3.68
N PHE A 127 0.34 -3.47 -3.67
CA PHE A 127 -0.57 -4.31 -4.46
C PHE A 127 -2.02 -4.21 -3.96
N VAL A 128 -2.24 -4.29 -2.64
CA VAL A 128 -3.56 -4.09 -2.02
C VAL A 128 -4.15 -2.72 -2.38
N SER A 129 -3.35 -1.66 -2.29
CA SER A 129 -3.76 -0.30 -2.65
C SER A 129 -4.16 -0.19 -4.12
N ALA A 130 -3.40 -0.83 -5.02
CA ALA A 130 -3.68 -0.86 -6.45
C ALA A 130 -5.01 -1.59 -6.76
N LEU A 131 -5.27 -2.72 -6.09
CA LEU A 131 -6.53 -3.47 -6.23
C LEU A 131 -7.74 -2.66 -5.74
N VAL A 132 -7.63 -2.01 -4.58
CA VAL A 132 -8.73 -1.18 -4.03
C VAL A 132 -8.99 0.03 -4.93
N ALA A 133 -7.94 0.69 -5.41
CA ALA A 133 -8.08 1.83 -6.32
C ALA A 133 -8.78 1.41 -7.64
N ALA A 134 -8.47 0.23 -8.17
CA ALA A 134 -9.04 -0.27 -9.43
C ALA A 134 -10.53 -0.64 -9.36
N LYS A 135 -11.08 -0.85 -8.15
CA LYS A 135 -12.53 -1.08 -7.96
C LYS A 135 -13.36 0.18 -8.22
N ASN A 136 -12.74 1.37 -8.18
CA ASN A 136 -13.38 2.68 -8.37
C ASN A 136 -14.59 2.93 -7.44
N ASN A 137 -14.63 2.29 -6.27
CA ASN A 137 -15.67 2.48 -5.26
C ASN A 137 -15.45 3.74 -4.40
N PHE A 138 -14.26 4.32 -4.47
CA PHE A 138 -13.84 5.47 -3.68
C PHE A 138 -13.20 6.54 -4.59
N PRO A 139 -13.30 7.82 -4.26
CA PRO A 139 -12.72 8.92 -5.04
C PRO A 139 -11.21 9.06 -4.79
N ILE A 140 -10.46 8.03 -5.15
CA ILE A 140 -9.00 8.03 -5.03
C ILE A 140 -8.44 8.83 -6.21
N GLU A 141 -7.92 10.04 -5.94
CA GLU A 141 -7.34 10.90 -6.97
C GLU A 141 -5.90 10.51 -7.31
N LYS A 142 -5.15 10.10 -6.28
CA LYS A 142 -3.71 9.83 -6.38
C LYS A 142 -3.38 8.47 -5.76
N LEU A 143 -2.66 7.66 -6.51
CA LEU A 143 -2.16 6.36 -6.08
C LEU A 143 -0.62 6.37 -6.12
N VAL A 144 0.02 6.11 -4.98
CA VAL A 144 1.48 6.02 -4.86
C VAL A 144 1.87 4.59 -4.53
N LEU A 145 2.70 3.99 -5.36
CA LEU A 145 3.11 2.60 -5.25
C LEU A 145 4.64 2.53 -5.09
N PHE A 146 5.11 2.19 -3.90
CA PHE A 146 6.53 1.95 -3.66
C PHE A 146 6.82 0.45 -3.75
N TYR A 147 7.67 0.07 -4.71
CA TYR A 147 8.06 -1.33 -4.97
C TYR A 147 6.89 -2.33 -4.84
N PRO A 148 5.74 -2.10 -5.53
CA PRO A 148 4.52 -2.87 -5.32
C PRO A 148 4.73 -4.35 -5.65
N ALA A 149 4.26 -5.25 -4.76
CA ALA A 149 4.47 -6.68 -4.89
C ALA A 149 3.46 -7.35 -5.85
N LEU A 150 3.40 -6.86 -7.08
CA LEU A 150 2.53 -7.41 -8.14
C LEU A 150 2.95 -8.80 -8.62
N CYS A 151 4.11 -9.29 -8.14
CA CYS A 151 4.59 -10.64 -8.39
C CYS A 151 3.83 -11.72 -7.59
N ILE A 152 3.07 -11.37 -6.56
CA ILE A 152 2.43 -12.35 -5.65
C ILE A 152 1.61 -13.40 -6.40
N PRO A 153 0.74 -13.07 -7.39
CA PRO A 153 0.02 -14.09 -8.14
C PRO A 153 0.93 -14.99 -9.00
N ASP A 154 1.97 -14.43 -9.63
CA ASP A 154 2.95 -15.20 -10.41
C ASP A 154 3.75 -16.14 -9.50
N ASP A 155 4.13 -15.66 -8.31
CA ASP A 155 4.83 -16.45 -7.31
C ASP A 155 3.94 -17.60 -6.78
N ALA A 156 2.66 -17.33 -6.54
CA ALA A 156 1.68 -18.34 -6.14
C ALA A 156 1.56 -19.45 -7.19
N ARG A 157 1.42 -19.09 -8.47
CA ARG A 157 1.40 -20.07 -9.60
C ARG A 157 2.70 -20.86 -9.74
N ALA A 158 3.83 -20.22 -9.46
CA ALA A 158 5.14 -20.86 -9.48
C ALA A 158 5.42 -21.73 -8.24
N GLY A 159 4.47 -21.85 -7.31
CA GLY A 159 4.63 -22.64 -6.08
C GLY A 159 5.70 -22.07 -5.15
N LYS A 160 5.80 -20.76 -5.07
CA LYS A 160 6.76 -20.10 -4.18
C LYS A 160 6.13 -18.93 -3.44
N MET A 161 6.67 -18.62 -2.27
CA MET A 161 6.43 -17.40 -1.53
C MET A 161 7.74 -16.98 -0.87
N MET A 162 8.37 -15.94 -1.40
CA MET A 162 9.75 -15.56 -1.02
C MET A 162 10.70 -16.76 -1.09
N MET A 163 11.19 -17.26 0.05
CA MET A 163 12.11 -18.43 0.12
C MET A 163 11.38 -19.77 0.31
N VAL A 164 10.07 -19.77 0.49
CA VAL A 164 9.28 -20.99 0.69
C VAL A 164 8.83 -21.56 -0.65
N ARG A 165 8.84 -22.89 -0.77
CA ARG A 165 8.33 -23.64 -1.91
C ARG A 165 7.17 -24.51 -1.47
N PHE A 166 6.19 -24.66 -2.34
CA PHE A 166 5.03 -25.55 -2.16
C PHE A 166 4.54 -26.04 -3.53
N ASP A 167 3.76 -27.11 -3.54
CA ASP A 167 3.06 -27.56 -4.73
C ASP A 167 1.82 -26.69 -4.96
N PRO A 168 1.73 -25.93 -6.08
CA PRO A 168 0.57 -25.07 -6.34
C PRO A 168 -0.71 -25.85 -6.61
N GLN A 169 -0.62 -27.13 -6.97
CA GLN A 169 -1.77 -28.03 -7.14
C GLN A 169 -2.24 -28.64 -5.81
N ASN A 170 -1.37 -28.67 -4.81
CA ASN A 170 -1.67 -29.22 -3.50
C ASN A 170 -1.13 -28.30 -2.37
N VAL A 171 -1.63 -27.07 -2.33
CA VAL A 171 -1.23 -26.08 -1.32
C VAL A 171 -1.59 -26.59 0.07
N PRO A 172 -0.66 -26.69 1.02
CA PRO A 172 -0.95 -27.15 2.38
C PRO A 172 -1.88 -26.16 3.10
N ASP A 173 -2.66 -26.66 4.07
CA ASP A 173 -3.58 -25.82 4.87
C ASP A 173 -2.89 -24.66 5.55
N THR A 174 -1.64 -24.89 5.98
CA THR A 174 -0.77 -23.85 6.52
C THR A 174 0.68 -24.11 6.13
N PHE A 175 1.45 -23.04 5.96
CA PHE A 175 2.89 -23.11 5.72
C PHE A 175 3.62 -21.94 6.39
N ARG A 176 4.94 -22.05 6.57
CA ARG A 176 5.72 -20.99 7.18
C ARG A 176 6.48 -20.19 6.12
N CYS A 177 6.36 -18.86 6.22
CA CYS A 177 7.19 -17.91 5.48
C CYS A 177 7.99 -17.09 6.50
N GLY A 178 9.25 -17.45 6.70
CA GLY A 178 10.04 -16.89 7.79
C GLY A 178 9.40 -17.15 9.17
N LEU A 179 9.17 -16.09 9.93
CA LEU A 179 8.51 -16.17 11.25
C LEU A 179 6.96 -16.23 11.13
N MET A 180 6.40 -15.96 9.97
CA MET A 180 4.97 -15.93 9.75
C MET A 180 4.42 -17.28 9.33
N LYS A 181 3.36 -17.75 10.00
CA LYS A 181 2.58 -18.91 9.59
C LYS A 181 1.40 -18.40 8.76
N LEU A 182 1.35 -18.80 7.50
CA LEU A 182 0.28 -18.43 6.55
C LEU A 182 -0.71 -19.58 6.40
N GLY A 183 -1.94 -19.23 6.09
CA GLY A 183 -2.98 -20.18 5.67
C GLY A 183 -2.97 -20.38 4.14
N ARG A 184 -3.62 -21.46 3.71
CA ARG A 184 -3.86 -21.76 2.29
C ARG A 184 -4.50 -20.60 1.53
N CYS A 185 -5.38 -19.81 2.18
CA CYS A 185 -6.04 -18.65 1.59
C CYS A 185 -5.07 -17.65 1.00
N TYR A 186 -3.89 -17.47 1.59
CA TYR A 186 -2.88 -16.54 1.08
C TYR A 186 -2.47 -16.85 -0.37
N VAL A 187 -2.43 -18.11 -0.73
CA VAL A 187 -2.12 -18.56 -2.10
C VAL A 187 -3.38 -18.63 -2.96
N MET A 188 -4.44 -19.26 -2.43
CA MET A 188 -5.63 -19.57 -3.22
C MET A 188 -6.41 -18.34 -3.67
N ASP A 189 -6.39 -17.27 -2.88
CA ASP A 189 -7.07 -16.02 -3.20
C ASP A 189 -6.46 -15.29 -4.40
N VAL A 190 -5.19 -15.56 -4.72
CA VAL A 190 -4.46 -14.84 -5.77
C VAL A 190 -3.95 -15.73 -6.91
N ILE A 191 -3.95 -17.04 -6.77
CA ILE A 191 -3.31 -17.96 -7.74
C ILE A 191 -3.89 -17.85 -9.16
N GLN A 192 -5.19 -17.53 -9.28
CA GLN A 192 -5.86 -17.35 -10.58
C GLN A 192 -5.87 -15.87 -11.04
N MET A 193 -5.34 -14.95 -10.23
CA MET A 193 -5.41 -13.52 -10.51
C MET A 193 -4.37 -13.10 -11.55
N ASP A 194 -4.78 -12.30 -12.50
CA ASP A 194 -3.86 -11.49 -13.32
C ASP A 194 -3.77 -10.10 -12.68
N ALA A 195 -2.68 -9.84 -11.94
CA ALA A 195 -2.49 -8.59 -11.22
C ALA A 195 -2.61 -7.35 -12.14
N PHE A 196 -2.14 -7.45 -13.38
CA PHE A 196 -2.13 -6.31 -14.30
C PHE A 196 -3.51 -6.07 -14.93
N ALA A 197 -4.26 -7.15 -15.20
CA ALA A 197 -5.64 -7.03 -15.65
C ALA A 197 -6.54 -6.41 -14.56
N GLU A 198 -6.30 -6.75 -13.28
CA GLU A 198 -7.05 -6.19 -12.16
C GLU A 198 -6.78 -4.70 -11.95
N ILE A 199 -5.50 -4.29 -11.92
CA ILE A 199 -5.13 -2.90 -11.56
C ILE A 199 -5.39 -1.88 -12.67
N LYS A 200 -5.43 -2.26 -13.94
CA LYS A 200 -5.53 -1.35 -15.10
C LYS A 200 -6.76 -0.44 -15.10
N ASN A 201 -7.82 -0.85 -14.40
CA ASN A 201 -9.10 -0.14 -14.41
C ASN A 201 -9.10 1.14 -13.56
N TYR A 202 -8.08 1.37 -12.74
CA TYR A 202 -7.96 2.63 -12.01
C TYR A 202 -7.69 3.79 -12.96
N ALA A 203 -8.56 4.81 -12.91
CA ALA A 203 -8.51 5.94 -13.83
C ALA A 203 -7.75 7.17 -13.31
N GLY A 204 -7.43 7.23 -12.02
CA GLY A 204 -6.74 8.34 -11.39
C GLY A 204 -5.24 8.39 -11.71
N ARG A 205 -4.53 9.30 -11.05
CA ARG A 205 -3.09 9.51 -11.23
C ARG A 205 -2.28 8.47 -10.45
N VAL A 206 -1.24 7.91 -11.07
CA VAL A 206 -0.37 6.88 -10.47
C VAL A 206 1.08 7.34 -10.46
N CYS A 207 1.75 7.18 -9.32
CA CYS A 207 3.20 7.30 -9.19
C CYS A 207 3.77 5.96 -8.71
N ILE A 208 4.63 5.33 -9.51
CA ILE A 208 5.31 4.08 -9.19
C ILE A 208 6.78 4.41 -8.95
N VAL A 209 7.32 3.99 -7.80
CA VAL A 209 8.74 4.16 -7.46
C VAL A 209 9.34 2.79 -7.12
N HIS A 210 10.40 2.39 -7.82
CA HIS A 210 11.01 1.08 -7.66
C HIS A 210 12.54 1.17 -7.64
N GLY A 211 13.20 0.34 -6.86
CA GLY A 211 14.66 0.29 -6.81
C GLY A 211 15.24 -0.65 -7.88
N THR A 212 16.29 -0.22 -8.59
CA THR A 212 16.88 -1.03 -9.68
C THR A 212 17.60 -2.29 -9.21
N LYS A 213 17.88 -2.43 -7.89
CA LYS A 213 18.51 -3.61 -7.28
C LYS A 213 17.57 -4.31 -6.28
N ASP A 214 16.27 -4.22 -6.49
CA ASP A 214 15.29 -4.96 -5.70
C ASP A 214 15.41 -6.46 -5.98
N LYS A 215 15.69 -7.24 -4.91
CA LYS A 215 15.87 -8.70 -4.99
C LYS A 215 14.62 -9.47 -4.53
N ILE A 216 13.57 -8.77 -4.09
CA ILE A 216 12.32 -9.36 -3.62
C ILE A 216 11.28 -9.28 -4.74
N VAL A 217 11.10 -8.09 -5.30
CA VAL A 217 10.18 -7.84 -6.42
C VAL A 217 11.01 -7.36 -7.60
N ASP A 218 11.04 -8.14 -8.67
CA ASP A 218 11.78 -7.77 -9.87
C ASP A 218 11.26 -6.46 -10.46
N VAL A 219 12.18 -5.60 -10.87
CA VAL A 219 11.86 -4.26 -11.38
C VAL A 219 10.96 -4.27 -12.63
N SER A 220 10.93 -5.37 -13.36
CA SER A 220 10.04 -5.55 -14.52
C SER A 220 8.55 -5.45 -14.16
N TYR A 221 8.18 -5.79 -12.92
CA TYR A 221 6.79 -5.63 -12.45
C TYR A 221 6.37 -4.17 -12.41
N ALA A 222 7.27 -3.24 -12.09
CA ALA A 222 6.98 -1.80 -12.14
C ALA A 222 6.76 -1.31 -13.57
N ASN A 223 7.54 -1.81 -14.56
CA ASN A 223 7.32 -1.51 -15.97
C ASN A 223 5.95 -2.04 -16.44
N ARG A 224 5.65 -3.31 -16.15
CA ARG A 224 4.36 -3.93 -16.51
C ARG A 224 3.18 -3.20 -15.88
N ALA A 225 3.31 -2.74 -14.63
CA ALA A 225 2.27 -1.94 -13.97
C ALA A 225 2.05 -0.60 -14.68
N ALA A 226 3.11 0.11 -15.01
CA ALA A 226 3.00 1.36 -15.75
C ALA A 226 2.31 1.17 -17.11
N GLU A 227 2.68 0.14 -17.87
CA GLU A 227 2.03 -0.20 -19.15
C GLU A 227 0.56 -0.58 -18.96
N ALA A 228 0.21 -1.34 -17.90
CA ALA A 228 -1.17 -1.69 -17.60
C ALA A 228 -2.03 -0.43 -17.35
N TYR A 229 -1.53 0.54 -16.56
CA TYR A 229 -2.24 1.81 -16.34
C TYR A 229 -2.33 2.66 -17.61
N LYS A 230 -1.30 2.68 -18.45
CA LYS A 230 -1.31 3.42 -19.72
C LYS A 230 -2.31 2.83 -20.72
N SER A 231 -2.50 1.52 -20.71
CA SER A 231 -3.38 0.83 -21.67
C SER A 231 -4.87 1.24 -21.60
N THR A 232 -5.28 1.85 -20.49
CA THR A 232 -6.66 2.32 -20.26
C THR A 232 -6.80 3.84 -20.22
N MET A 233 -5.79 4.56 -20.73
CA MET A 233 -5.82 6.02 -20.77
C MET A 233 -6.87 6.54 -21.74
N PRO A 234 -7.61 7.61 -21.37
CA PRO A 234 -8.45 8.33 -22.32
C PRO A 234 -7.62 8.91 -23.47
N ILE A 235 -8.18 8.88 -24.69
CA ILE A 235 -7.56 9.47 -25.87
C ILE A 235 -7.34 10.98 -25.64
N GLY A 236 -6.12 11.46 -25.89
CA GLY A 236 -5.76 12.88 -25.74
C GLY A 236 -5.21 13.29 -24.37
N MET A 237 -5.23 12.40 -23.37
CA MET A 237 -4.58 12.65 -22.09
C MET A 237 -3.06 12.49 -22.22
N GLN A 238 -2.29 13.43 -21.63
CA GLN A 238 -0.83 13.31 -21.59
C GLN A 238 -0.42 12.22 -20.59
N GLU A 239 0.34 11.25 -21.08
CA GLU A 239 0.79 10.08 -20.31
C GLU A 239 1.52 10.46 -19.02
N SER A 240 2.44 11.43 -19.08
CA SER A 240 3.22 11.92 -17.93
C SER A 240 2.37 12.58 -16.83
N LYS A 241 1.16 13.02 -17.16
CA LYS A 241 0.22 13.58 -16.18
C LYS A 241 -0.48 12.49 -15.37
N ARG A 242 -0.74 11.32 -15.97
CA ARG A 242 -1.46 10.23 -15.34
C ARG A 242 -0.54 9.21 -14.70
N VAL A 243 0.49 8.72 -15.39
CA VAL A 243 1.37 7.64 -14.96
C VAL A 243 2.81 8.13 -14.87
N GLN A 244 3.37 8.12 -13.67
CA GLN A 244 4.76 8.43 -13.42
C GLN A 244 5.46 7.16 -12.95
N LEU A 245 6.52 6.75 -13.64
CA LEU A 245 7.36 5.62 -13.26
C LEU A 245 8.77 6.14 -12.98
N HIS A 246 9.26 5.88 -11.78
CA HIS A 246 10.57 6.32 -11.32
C HIS A 246 11.39 5.14 -10.82
N PHE A 247 12.64 5.06 -11.29
CA PHE A 247 13.61 4.10 -10.80
C PHE A 247 14.64 4.79 -9.91
N ILE A 248 14.89 4.21 -8.74
CA ILE A 248 15.97 4.65 -7.85
C ILE A 248 17.16 3.75 -8.07
N ASP A 249 18.21 4.29 -8.69
CA ASP A 249 19.40 3.51 -9.01
C ASP A 249 20.10 2.96 -7.75
N GLY A 250 20.43 1.67 -7.80
CA GLY A 250 21.01 0.94 -6.68
C GLY A 250 20.06 0.72 -5.50
N GLY A 251 18.79 1.18 -5.59
CA GLY A 251 17.77 0.95 -4.58
C GLY A 251 17.38 -0.52 -4.50
N GLY A 252 17.30 -1.08 -3.29
CA GLY A 252 16.75 -2.41 -3.00
C GLY A 252 15.32 -2.32 -2.52
N HIS A 253 14.73 -3.47 -2.16
CA HIS A 253 13.44 -3.53 -1.49
C HIS A 253 13.50 -2.78 -0.14
N MET A 254 12.43 -2.08 0.24
CA MET A 254 12.36 -1.25 1.47
C MET A 254 13.49 -0.19 1.54
N PHE A 255 13.65 0.60 0.54
CA PHE A 255 14.64 1.66 0.39
C PHE A 255 15.58 1.91 1.59
N SER A 256 16.89 1.94 1.39
CA SER A 256 17.83 2.41 2.41
C SER A 256 17.63 3.90 2.67
N LYS A 257 18.15 4.43 3.78
CA LYS A 257 18.00 5.86 4.15
C LYS A 257 18.29 6.83 3.00
N LYS A 258 19.35 6.60 2.22
CA LYS A 258 19.70 7.47 1.08
C LYS A 258 18.68 7.38 -0.06
N HIS A 259 18.15 6.20 -0.32
CA HIS A 259 17.15 5.96 -1.36
C HIS A 259 15.76 6.44 -0.93
N ASP A 260 15.48 6.35 0.37
CA ASP A 260 14.23 6.84 0.96
C ASP A 260 14.11 8.38 0.83
N VAL A 261 15.20 9.12 0.97
CA VAL A 261 15.23 10.58 0.71
C VAL A 261 14.81 10.90 -0.72
N ILE A 262 15.25 10.10 -1.70
CA ILE A 262 14.84 10.26 -3.11
C ILE A 262 13.35 9.93 -3.27
N ALA A 263 12.90 8.81 -2.69
CA ALA A 263 11.50 8.40 -2.72
C ALA A 263 10.57 9.45 -2.09
N MET A 264 10.96 10.04 -0.96
CA MET A 264 10.24 11.11 -0.29
C MET A 264 10.14 12.39 -1.15
N LYS A 265 11.20 12.72 -1.91
CA LYS A 265 11.15 13.85 -2.86
C LYS A 265 10.14 13.59 -3.98
N LEU A 266 10.15 12.39 -4.56
CA LEU A 266 9.18 12.00 -5.59
C LEU A 266 7.74 12.00 -5.05
N LEU A 267 7.54 11.50 -3.83
CA LEU A 267 6.25 11.56 -3.12
C LEU A 267 5.78 13.01 -2.97
N LYS A 268 6.66 13.91 -2.52
CA LYS A 268 6.35 15.34 -2.37
C LYS A 268 5.90 15.96 -3.70
N GLU A 269 6.66 15.74 -4.76
CA GLU A 269 6.38 16.31 -6.08
C GLU A 269 5.04 15.79 -6.64
N PHE A 270 4.72 14.52 -6.43
CA PHE A 270 3.47 13.93 -6.90
C PHE A 270 2.26 14.37 -6.06
N ALA A 271 2.40 14.40 -4.73
CA ALA A 271 1.32 14.77 -3.81
C ALA A 271 0.95 16.26 -3.93
N ALA A 272 1.93 17.15 -4.14
CA ALA A 272 1.74 18.61 -4.22
C ALA A 272 1.04 19.08 -5.51
N LYS A 273 1.08 18.33 -6.60
CA LYS A 273 0.46 18.73 -7.88
C LYS A 273 -1.06 18.66 -7.76
N HIS A 274 -1.69 19.79 -7.49
CA HIS A 274 -3.11 20.06 -7.71
C HIS A 274 -3.24 20.65 -9.13
N GLU A 275 -3.93 19.97 -10.03
CA GLU A 275 -4.41 20.55 -11.27
C GLU A 275 -5.94 20.54 -11.26
#